data_168958c2240ac59b6ba02fc0a5fe35a3
#
_entry.id   168958c2240ac59b6ba02fc0a5fe35a3
#
_cell.length_a   1.000
_cell.length_b   1.000
_cell.length_c   1.000
_cell.angle_alpha   90.00
_cell.angle_beta   90.00
_cell.angle_gamma   90.00
#
_symmetry.space_group_name_H-M   'P 1'
#
loop_
_entity.id
_entity.type
_entity.pdbx_description
1 polymer ?
#
loop_
_entity_poly.entity_id
_entity_poly.type
_entity_poly.pdbx_seq_one_letter_code
_entity_poly.pdbx_strand_id
1 'polypeptide(L)'
;HGLGLGEAAALRLDARFQGFLRDAFTQPQSMWGPPNSNEPLATIIPLFLTQYGAVTAEQNRYISIDGCVPSFCAASGLLWIDLGRSHPLAVFAAVNWDPQSHTTDQPQANYNLWLFTNHPVDANALPLALTEAIADWDARLATAHRLVPHIAHALLVEPDGTPVALDPEQAGANTLAPQPDTTSVTASN
;
A
#
# COMPACT_ATOMS: atom_id res chain seq x y z
N HIS A 1 -2.31 18.56 12.73
CA HIS A 1 -1.34 18.02 13.68
C HIS A 1 -0.94 16.65 13.17
N GLY A 2 0.24 16.54 12.58
CA GLY A 2 0.81 15.27 12.18
C GLY A 2 1.10 14.44 13.43
N LEU A 3 0.49 13.28 13.49
CA LEU A 3 0.75 12.30 14.52
C LEU A 3 2.17 11.72 14.27
N GLY A 4 3.02 11.70 15.28
CA GLY A 4 4.43 11.33 15.13
C GLY A 4 4.66 9.85 14.83
N LEU A 5 5.86 9.52 14.40
CA LEU A 5 6.32 8.17 14.03
C LEU A 5 6.06 7.05 15.07
N GLY A 6 5.70 7.41 16.31
CA GLY A 6 5.35 6.46 17.38
C GLY A 6 3.89 5.99 17.38
N GLU A 7 3.00 6.67 16.67
CA GLU A 7 1.56 6.46 16.81
C GLU A 7 1.02 5.33 15.92
N ALA A 8 1.58 5.12 14.73
CA ALA A 8 1.24 3.96 13.92
C ALA A 8 1.66 2.65 14.62
N ALA A 9 2.81 2.64 15.28
CA ALA A 9 3.26 1.48 16.07
C ALA A 9 2.37 1.23 17.28
N ALA A 10 1.92 2.29 17.98
CA ALA A 10 1.00 2.18 19.12
C ALA A 10 -0.38 1.68 18.67
N LEU A 11 -0.90 2.22 17.55
CA LEU A 11 -2.18 1.81 16.98
C LEU A 11 -2.20 0.32 16.63
N ARG A 12 -1.12 -0.19 16.08
CA ARG A 12 -0.97 -1.62 15.74
C ARG A 12 -1.19 -2.55 16.94
N LEU A 13 -0.83 -2.10 18.13
CA LEU A 13 -0.98 -2.87 19.38
C LEU A 13 -2.35 -2.67 20.05
N ASP A 14 -3.17 -1.74 19.59
CA ASP A 14 -4.50 -1.51 20.14
C ASP A 14 -5.45 -2.67 19.78
N ALA A 15 -6.06 -3.27 20.78
CA ALA A 15 -6.95 -4.43 20.60
C ALA A 15 -8.20 -4.08 19.77
N ARG A 16 -8.67 -2.83 19.81
CA ARG A 16 -9.82 -2.37 19.02
C ARG A 16 -9.45 -2.25 17.56
N PHE A 17 -8.24 -1.76 17.26
CA PHE A 17 -7.72 -1.71 15.89
C PHE A 17 -7.54 -3.12 15.32
N GLN A 18 -6.98 -4.04 16.09
CA GLN A 18 -6.85 -5.45 15.68
C GLN A 18 -8.23 -6.09 15.45
N GLY A 19 -9.21 -5.77 16.30
CA GLY A 19 -10.61 -6.20 16.12
C GLY A 19 -11.20 -5.68 14.82
N PHE A 20 -11.02 -4.39 14.55
CA PHE A 20 -11.46 -3.76 13.30
C PHE A 20 -10.85 -4.46 12.06
N LEU A 21 -9.55 -4.77 12.07
CA LEU A 21 -8.90 -5.46 10.96
C LEU A 21 -9.48 -6.85 10.72
N ARG A 22 -9.74 -7.61 11.78
CA ARG A 22 -10.35 -8.94 11.67
C ARG A 22 -11.76 -8.89 11.08
N ASP A 23 -12.52 -7.86 11.43
CA ASP A 23 -13.89 -7.71 10.95
C ASP A 23 -13.94 -7.17 9.51
N ALA A 24 -13.03 -6.27 9.16
CA ALA A 24 -13.01 -5.61 7.87
C ALA A 24 -12.39 -6.45 6.75
N PHE A 25 -11.37 -7.26 7.05
CA PHE A 25 -10.56 -7.95 6.05
C PHE A 25 -10.57 -9.47 6.28
N THR A 26 -11.61 -10.12 5.78
CA THR A 26 -11.83 -11.56 5.92
C THR A 26 -11.49 -12.36 4.66
N GLN A 27 -11.25 -11.69 3.52
CA GLN A 27 -10.94 -12.33 2.26
C GLN A 27 -9.57 -13.03 2.28
N PRO A 28 -9.43 -14.11 1.49
CA PRO A 28 -8.14 -14.76 1.34
C PRO A 28 -7.14 -13.87 0.61
N GLN A 29 -5.87 -14.10 0.85
CA GLN A 29 -4.77 -13.45 0.15
C GLN A 29 -3.71 -14.48 -0.27
N SER A 30 -3.01 -14.18 -1.36
CA SER A 30 -1.84 -14.94 -1.82
C SER A 30 -0.62 -14.05 -2.07
N MET A 31 -0.70 -12.82 -1.58
CA MET A 31 0.30 -11.78 -1.80
C MET A 31 1.57 -12.01 -0.99
N TRP A 32 1.46 -12.57 0.20
CA TRP A 32 2.53 -12.65 1.18
C TRP A 32 2.53 -13.98 1.92
N GLY A 33 3.73 -14.45 2.25
CA GLY A 33 3.93 -15.68 3.01
C GLY A 33 4.58 -16.80 2.19
N PRO A 34 4.88 -17.96 2.82
CA PRO A 34 5.38 -19.13 2.12
C PRO A 34 4.38 -19.62 1.07
N PRO A 35 4.84 -20.31 0.02
CA PRO A 35 3.93 -20.94 -0.95
C PRO A 35 2.89 -21.81 -0.24
N ASN A 36 1.63 -21.63 -0.59
CA ASN A 36 0.47 -22.30 0.04
C ASN A 36 0.12 -21.86 1.47
N SER A 37 0.73 -20.79 1.99
CA SER A 37 0.26 -20.17 3.23
C SER A 37 -0.83 -19.16 2.92
N ASN A 38 -1.93 -19.24 3.67
CA ASN A 38 -3.03 -18.27 3.62
C ASN A 38 -3.11 -17.54 4.96
N GLU A 39 -2.05 -16.79 5.30
CA GLU A 39 -2.11 -15.97 6.50
C GLU A 39 -3.25 -14.96 6.40
N PRO A 40 -4.05 -14.77 7.47
CA PRO A 40 -5.12 -13.79 7.47
C PRO A 40 -4.59 -12.37 7.25
N LEU A 41 -5.31 -11.56 6.49
CA LEU A 41 -4.98 -10.15 6.28
C LEU A 41 -4.85 -9.37 7.59
N ALA A 42 -5.67 -9.67 8.58
CA ALA A 42 -5.57 -9.08 9.92
C ALA A 42 -4.21 -9.29 10.60
N THR A 43 -3.46 -10.33 10.23
CA THR A 43 -2.09 -10.58 10.69
C THR A 43 -1.06 -9.86 9.82
N ILE A 44 -1.30 -9.79 8.52
CA ILE A 44 -0.36 -9.23 7.54
C ILE A 44 -0.38 -7.70 7.54
N ILE A 45 -1.55 -7.08 7.60
CA ILE A 45 -1.69 -5.61 7.59
C ILE A 45 -0.81 -4.93 8.65
N PRO A 46 -0.80 -5.35 9.93
CA PRO A 46 0.09 -4.76 10.91
C PRO A 46 1.57 -4.88 10.58
N LEU A 47 1.98 -5.97 9.90
CA LEU A 47 3.36 -6.16 9.48
C LEU A 47 3.78 -5.13 8.45
N PHE A 48 2.93 -4.85 7.47
CA PHE A 48 3.15 -3.84 6.42
C PHE A 48 3.10 -2.39 6.93
N LEU A 49 2.61 -2.17 8.15
CA LEU A 49 2.52 -0.85 8.79
C LEU A 49 3.54 -0.66 9.92
N THR A 50 4.54 -1.54 10.03
CA THR A 50 5.41 -1.61 11.22
C THR A 50 6.47 -0.53 11.25
N GLN A 51 7.14 -0.24 10.14
CA GLN A 51 8.25 0.72 10.09
C GLN A 51 7.89 1.96 9.27
N TYR A 52 8.44 3.10 9.71
CA TYR A 52 8.34 4.37 9.02
C TYR A 52 6.90 4.82 8.71
N GLY A 53 5.96 4.32 9.54
CA GLY A 53 4.55 4.58 9.35
C GLY A 53 4.13 5.98 9.77
N ALA A 54 3.29 6.61 8.96
CA ALA A 54 2.61 7.84 9.25
C ALA A 54 1.11 7.60 9.39
N VAL A 55 0.47 8.35 10.28
CA VAL A 55 -1.00 8.43 10.37
C VAL A 55 -1.40 9.83 9.98
N THR A 56 -2.26 9.94 8.98
CA THR A 56 -2.80 11.22 8.52
C THR A 56 -4.32 11.19 8.54
N ALA A 57 -4.91 12.32 8.88
CA ALA A 57 -6.36 12.52 8.83
C ALA A 57 -6.66 13.75 7.98
N GLU A 58 -7.51 13.57 6.97
CA GLU A 58 -7.86 14.62 6.03
C GLU A 58 -9.38 14.87 6.04
N GLN A 59 -9.76 16.14 5.95
CA GLN A 59 -11.14 16.61 5.84
C GLN A 59 -12.07 16.07 6.95
N ASN A 60 -11.54 15.68 8.11
CA ASN A 60 -12.28 14.98 9.18
C ASN A 60 -13.05 13.73 8.68
N ARG A 61 -12.62 13.13 7.59
CA ARG A 61 -13.31 12.04 6.92
C ARG A 61 -12.38 10.89 6.57
N TYR A 62 -11.20 11.18 6.03
CA TYR A 62 -10.29 10.15 5.56
C TYR A 62 -9.15 9.93 6.53
N ILE A 63 -8.83 8.68 6.80
CA ILE A 63 -7.66 8.29 7.60
C ILE A 63 -6.76 7.46 6.70
N SER A 64 -5.48 7.78 6.71
CA SER A 64 -4.43 7.01 6.06
C SER A 64 -3.37 6.61 7.06
N ILE A 65 -3.00 5.34 7.05
CA ILE A 65 -1.93 4.77 7.86
C ILE A 65 -1.01 4.04 6.91
N ASP A 66 0.25 4.46 6.81
CA ASP A 66 1.20 3.80 5.93
C ASP A 66 2.41 3.25 6.69
N GLY A 67 3.19 2.43 6.03
CA GLY A 67 4.40 1.86 6.57
C GLY A 67 5.01 0.82 5.66
N CYS A 68 6.03 0.14 6.16
CA CYS A 68 6.63 -0.99 5.47
C CYS A 68 7.00 -2.12 6.42
N VAL A 69 7.28 -3.27 5.83
CA VAL A 69 7.78 -4.44 6.54
C VAL A 69 9.16 -4.13 7.13
N PRO A 70 9.44 -4.52 8.38
CA PRO A 70 10.73 -4.29 9.01
C PRO A 70 11.90 -4.74 8.13
N SER A 71 12.85 -3.83 7.92
CA SER A 71 14.06 -4.02 7.11
C SER A 71 13.81 -4.37 5.63
N PHE A 72 12.56 -4.25 5.15
CA PHE A 72 12.21 -4.59 3.77
C PHE A 72 11.11 -3.68 3.22
N CYS A 73 11.41 -2.40 2.97
CA CYS A 73 10.45 -1.44 2.43
C CYS A 73 10.06 -1.68 0.95
N ALA A 74 10.65 -2.67 0.29
CA ALA A 74 10.12 -3.22 -0.96
C ALA A 74 8.74 -3.90 -0.78
N ALA A 75 8.36 -4.17 0.48
CA ALA A 75 7.01 -4.53 0.88
C ALA A 75 6.46 -3.42 1.78
N SER A 76 5.55 -2.64 1.25
CA SER A 76 4.96 -1.45 1.89
C SER A 76 3.45 -1.51 1.88
N GLY A 77 2.82 -0.90 2.86
CA GLY A 77 1.38 -0.89 3.02
C GLY A 77 0.80 0.49 3.26
N LEU A 78 -0.44 0.67 2.80
CA LEU A 78 -1.31 1.80 3.10
C LEU A 78 -2.67 1.27 3.52
N LEU A 79 -3.13 1.61 4.71
CA LEU A 79 -4.51 1.41 5.12
C LEU A 79 -5.24 2.74 5.01
N TRP A 80 -6.20 2.82 4.12
CA TRP A 80 -7.04 3.99 3.90
C TRP A 80 -8.47 3.71 4.33
N ILE A 81 -9.10 4.67 5.04
CA ILE A 81 -10.45 4.52 5.60
C ILE A 81 -11.26 5.79 5.29
N ASP A 82 -12.43 5.60 4.69
CA ASP A 82 -13.45 6.65 4.50
C ASP A 82 -14.52 6.52 5.58
N LEU A 83 -14.51 7.44 6.53
CA LEU A 83 -15.49 7.52 7.63
C LEU A 83 -16.77 8.25 7.23
N GLY A 84 -16.84 8.84 6.05
CA GLY A 84 -17.99 9.61 5.58
C GLY A 84 -19.16 8.76 5.10
N ARG A 85 -19.10 7.45 5.24
CA ARG A 85 -20.15 6.49 4.89
C ARG A 85 -20.78 5.92 6.14
N SER A 86 -22.04 5.49 6.04
CA SER A 86 -22.74 4.81 7.14
C SER A 86 -22.02 3.55 7.62
N HIS A 87 -21.37 2.85 6.68
CA HIS A 87 -20.43 1.77 6.95
C HIS A 87 -19.09 2.19 6.34
N PRO A 88 -18.06 2.45 7.16
CA PRO A 88 -16.79 2.91 6.68
C PRO A 88 -16.19 2.00 5.61
N LEU A 89 -15.74 2.58 4.50
CA LEU A 89 -14.98 1.86 3.50
C LEU A 89 -13.53 1.83 3.94
N ALA A 90 -12.98 0.63 4.10
CA ALA A 90 -11.57 0.44 4.37
C ALA A 90 -10.91 -0.28 3.19
N VAL A 91 -9.74 0.22 2.77
CA VAL A 91 -8.93 -0.35 1.72
C VAL A 91 -7.51 -0.54 2.24
N PHE A 92 -7.02 -1.77 2.18
CA PHE A 92 -5.62 -2.07 2.41
C PHE A 92 -4.92 -2.19 1.05
N ALA A 93 -4.01 -1.25 0.78
CA ALA A 93 -3.15 -1.27 -0.38
C ALA A 93 -1.78 -1.82 0.04
N ALA A 94 -1.28 -2.82 -0.70
CA ALA A 94 0.04 -3.37 -0.50
C ALA A 94 0.84 -3.33 -1.78
N VAL A 95 2.05 -2.78 -1.71
CA VAL A 95 3.06 -2.89 -2.74
C VAL A 95 4.03 -3.98 -2.31
N ASN A 96 4.28 -4.92 -3.19
CA ASN A 96 5.23 -5.99 -2.96
C ASN A 96 6.11 -6.20 -4.19
N TRP A 97 7.39 -6.44 -3.92
CA TRP A 97 8.35 -6.75 -4.96
C TRP A 97 7.92 -7.98 -5.76
N ASP A 98 8.03 -7.88 -7.09
CA ASP A 98 7.80 -9.01 -7.96
C ASP A 98 9.00 -9.96 -7.89
N PRO A 99 8.80 -11.22 -7.46
CA PRO A 99 9.89 -12.20 -7.38
C PRO A 99 10.60 -12.48 -8.71
N GLN A 100 9.97 -12.16 -9.83
CA GLN A 100 10.59 -12.28 -11.16
C GLN A 100 11.45 -11.08 -11.52
N SER A 101 11.43 -10.03 -10.73
CA SER A 101 12.30 -8.88 -10.88
C SER A 101 13.68 -9.18 -10.34
N HIS A 102 14.73 -8.87 -11.10
CA HIS A 102 16.10 -9.23 -10.71
C HIS A 102 16.67 -8.35 -9.60
N THR A 103 16.07 -7.23 -9.30
CA THR A 103 16.53 -6.30 -8.25
C THR A 103 15.37 -5.55 -7.61
N THR A 104 15.50 -5.28 -6.29
CA THR A 104 14.48 -4.60 -5.50
C THR A 104 14.63 -3.08 -5.48
N ASP A 105 15.85 -2.56 -5.70
CA ASP A 105 16.18 -1.17 -5.39
C ASP A 105 16.50 -0.33 -6.65
N GLN A 106 16.29 -0.89 -7.82
CA GLN A 106 16.56 -0.18 -9.06
C GLN A 106 15.28 0.30 -9.73
N PRO A 107 15.36 1.42 -10.51
CA PRO A 107 14.19 1.98 -11.19
C PRO A 107 13.48 1.02 -12.15
N GLN A 108 14.12 -0.08 -12.51
CA GLN A 108 13.58 -1.10 -13.42
C GLN A 108 13.00 -2.32 -12.71
N ALA A 109 13.06 -2.36 -11.38
CA ALA A 109 12.41 -3.42 -10.63
C ALA A 109 10.89 -3.31 -10.75
N ASN A 110 10.23 -4.44 -10.92
CA ASN A 110 8.78 -4.50 -10.98
C ASN A 110 8.20 -4.80 -9.60
N TYR A 111 7.03 -4.22 -9.36
CA TYR A 111 6.25 -4.41 -8.15
C TYR A 111 4.81 -4.75 -8.50
N ASN A 112 4.13 -5.42 -7.59
CA ASN A 112 2.71 -5.69 -7.64
C ASN A 112 1.98 -4.81 -6.63
N LEU A 113 0.83 -4.28 -7.03
CA LEU A 113 -0.10 -3.56 -6.15
C LEU A 113 -1.33 -4.43 -5.90
N TRP A 114 -1.67 -4.60 -4.64
CA TRP A 114 -2.88 -5.30 -4.19
C TRP A 114 -3.76 -4.34 -3.42
N LEU A 115 -5.03 -4.26 -3.77
CA LEU A 115 -6.04 -3.54 -3.01
C LEU A 115 -7.05 -4.52 -2.45
N PHE A 116 -7.17 -4.58 -1.13
CA PHE A 116 -8.18 -5.37 -0.43
C PHE A 116 -9.23 -4.44 0.15
N THR A 117 -10.50 -4.70 -0.12
CA THR A 117 -11.60 -3.84 0.29
C THR A 117 -12.58 -4.58 1.21
N ASN A 118 -13.15 -3.89 2.19
CA ASN A 118 -14.17 -4.46 3.07
C ASN A 118 -15.61 -4.33 2.53
N HIS A 119 -15.79 -3.54 1.48
CA HIS A 119 -17.04 -3.38 0.75
C HIS A 119 -16.77 -3.41 -0.76
N PRO A 120 -17.73 -3.83 -1.60
CA PRO A 120 -17.58 -3.81 -3.04
C PRO A 120 -17.22 -2.41 -3.57
N VAL A 121 -16.24 -2.36 -4.47
CA VAL A 121 -15.78 -1.13 -5.13
C VAL A 121 -15.63 -1.42 -6.62
N ASP A 122 -16.06 -0.48 -7.45
CA ASP A 122 -15.86 -0.59 -8.90
C ASP A 122 -14.38 -0.34 -9.25
N ALA A 123 -13.74 -1.35 -9.83
CA ALA A 123 -12.35 -1.27 -10.27
C ALA A 123 -12.10 -0.19 -11.33
N ASN A 124 -13.12 0.17 -12.09
CA ASN A 124 -13.04 1.22 -13.13
C ASN A 124 -13.41 2.62 -12.60
N ALA A 125 -13.86 2.71 -11.34
CA ALA A 125 -14.31 3.96 -10.73
C ALA A 125 -13.95 4.01 -9.24
N LEU A 126 -12.65 3.88 -8.94
CA LEU A 126 -12.14 3.99 -7.57
C LEU A 126 -12.44 5.39 -7.01
N PRO A 127 -12.71 5.51 -5.69
CA PRO A 127 -12.86 6.83 -5.06
C PRO A 127 -11.64 7.71 -5.33
N LEU A 128 -11.87 8.96 -5.74
CA LEU A 128 -10.79 9.92 -6.04
C LEU A 128 -9.85 10.10 -4.83
N ALA A 129 -10.41 10.22 -3.63
CA ALA A 129 -9.61 10.37 -2.41
C ALA A 129 -8.70 9.16 -2.13
N LEU A 130 -9.09 7.95 -2.55
CA LEU A 130 -8.24 6.76 -2.47
C LEU A 130 -7.08 6.83 -3.47
N THR A 131 -7.36 7.18 -4.72
CA THR A 131 -6.32 7.26 -5.74
C THR A 131 -5.32 8.39 -5.46
N GLU A 132 -5.78 9.51 -4.92
CA GLU A 132 -4.91 10.58 -4.42
C GLU A 132 -4.05 10.11 -3.24
N ALA A 133 -4.62 9.37 -2.29
CA ALA A 133 -3.87 8.81 -1.16
C ALA A 133 -2.79 7.82 -1.61
N ILE A 134 -3.05 7.00 -2.63
CA ILE A 134 -2.07 6.09 -3.23
C ILE A 134 -0.94 6.88 -3.90
N ALA A 135 -1.26 7.92 -4.67
CA ALA A 135 -0.26 8.77 -5.32
C ALA A 135 0.63 9.49 -4.28
N ASP A 136 0.04 10.01 -3.20
CA ASP A 136 0.78 10.64 -2.10
C ASP A 136 1.67 9.64 -1.35
N TRP A 137 1.19 8.42 -1.18
CA TRP A 137 1.98 7.34 -0.58
C TRP A 137 3.19 6.97 -1.44
N ASP A 138 3.03 6.83 -2.77
CA ASP A 138 4.14 6.64 -3.71
C ASP A 138 5.18 7.76 -3.62
N ALA A 139 4.73 9.00 -3.51
CA ALA A 139 5.62 10.15 -3.33
C ALA A 139 6.40 10.09 -2.01
N ARG A 140 5.77 9.63 -0.93
CA ARG A 140 6.46 9.42 0.36
C ARG A 140 7.47 8.28 0.30
N LEU A 141 7.17 7.17 -0.37
CA LEU A 141 8.12 6.09 -0.59
C LEU A 141 9.36 6.57 -1.34
N ALA A 142 9.18 7.36 -2.38
CA ALA A 142 10.26 7.94 -3.15
C ALA A 142 11.14 8.87 -2.31
N THR A 143 10.54 9.72 -1.49
CA THR A 143 11.24 10.73 -0.69
C THR A 143 11.93 10.12 0.52
N ALA A 144 11.22 9.28 1.28
CA ALA A 144 11.72 8.74 2.55
C ALA A 144 12.64 7.52 2.35
N HIS A 145 12.39 6.70 1.33
CA HIS A 145 13.09 5.42 1.14
C HIS A 145 13.83 5.33 -0.19
N ARG A 146 13.78 6.38 -1.01
CA ARG A 146 14.33 6.41 -2.38
C ARG A 146 13.78 5.25 -3.23
N LEU A 147 12.58 4.82 -2.92
CA LEU A 147 11.90 3.74 -3.61
C LEU A 147 10.82 4.33 -4.50
N VAL A 148 10.98 4.16 -5.81
CA VAL A 148 9.95 4.49 -6.80
C VAL A 148 9.46 3.16 -7.36
N PRO A 149 8.41 2.56 -6.78
CA PRO A 149 7.92 1.28 -7.25
C PRO A 149 7.28 1.44 -8.63
N HIS A 150 7.79 0.72 -9.61
CA HIS A 150 7.10 0.56 -10.87
C HIS A 150 6.07 -0.57 -10.75
N ILE A 151 4.82 -0.23 -10.70
CA ILE A 151 3.73 -1.20 -10.57
C ILE A 151 3.44 -1.79 -11.95
N ALA A 152 3.85 -3.05 -12.13
CA ALA A 152 3.63 -3.80 -13.36
C ALA A 152 2.24 -4.44 -13.39
N HIS A 153 1.74 -4.88 -12.23
CA HIS A 153 0.44 -5.53 -12.09
C HIS A 153 -0.29 -4.99 -10.87
N ALA A 154 -1.58 -4.74 -11.01
CA ALA A 154 -2.45 -4.37 -9.91
C ALA A 154 -3.71 -5.24 -9.89
N LEU A 155 -4.13 -5.61 -8.70
CA LEU A 155 -5.34 -6.40 -8.43
C LEU A 155 -6.18 -5.75 -7.35
N LEU A 156 -7.47 -5.67 -7.59
CA LEU A 156 -8.49 -5.40 -6.57
C LEU A 156 -9.04 -6.74 -6.08
N VAL A 157 -8.95 -7.01 -4.80
CA VAL A 157 -9.54 -8.21 -4.19
C VAL A 157 -10.78 -7.78 -3.42
N GLU A 158 -11.93 -8.19 -3.93
CA GLU A 158 -13.22 -7.86 -3.34
C GLU A 158 -13.46 -8.59 -2.01
N PRO A 159 -14.47 -8.19 -1.21
CA PRO A 159 -14.74 -8.80 0.10
C PRO A 159 -14.96 -10.31 0.06
N ASP A 160 -15.44 -10.86 -1.05
CA ASP A 160 -15.64 -12.29 -1.27
C ASP A 160 -14.36 -13.03 -1.73
N GLY A 161 -13.25 -12.30 -1.90
CA GLY A 161 -11.98 -12.85 -2.36
C GLY A 161 -11.81 -12.85 -3.89
N THR A 162 -12.78 -12.36 -4.66
CA THR A 162 -12.69 -12.29 -6.11
C THR A 162 -11.63 -11.27 -6.54
N PRO A 163 -10.58 -11.68 -7.26
CA PRO A 163 -9.59 -10.76 -7.81
C PRO A 163 -10.11 -10.12 -9.09
N VAL A 164 -9.94 -8.82 -9.21
CA VAL A 164 -10.28 -8.04 -10.41
C VAL A 164 -9.03 -7.29 -10.86
N ALA A 165 -8.69 -7.38 -12.14
CA ALA A 165 -7.56 -6.65 -12.69
C ALA A 165 -7.80 -5.14 -12.59
N LEU A 166 -6.78 -4.42 -12.13
CA LEU A 166 -6.75 -2.96 -12.06
C LEU A 166 -5.72 -2.41 -13.04
N ASP A 167 -6.04 -1.25 -13.61
CA ASP A 167 -5.02 -0.41 -14.23
C ASP A 167 -4.24 0.32 -13.12
N PRO A 168 -2.91 0.11 -13.01
CA PRO A 168 -2.10 0.76 -11.98
C PRO A 168 -2.21 2.29 -11.99
N GLU A 169 -2.29 2.91 -13.16
CA GLU A 169 -2.37 4.36 -13.29
C GLU A 169 -3.73 4.89 -12.83
N GLN A 170 -4.81 4.17 -13.12
CA GLN A 170 -6.14 4.52 -12.63
C GLN A 170 -6.27 4.34 -11.11
N ALA A 171 -5.45 3.48 -10.51
CA ALA A 171 -5.36 3.33 -9.07
C ALA A 171 -4.54 4.44 -8.38
N GLY A 172 -3.89 5.32 -9.14
CA GLY A 172 -3.02 6.38 -8.61
C GLY A 172 -1.54 5.98 -8.51
N ALA A 173 -1.16 4.80 -8.98
CA ALA A 173 0.23 4.37 -9.04
C ALA A 173 0.95 4.89 -10.30
N ASN A 174 2.28 4.70 -10.32
CA ASN A 174 3.14 5.09 -11.46
C ASN A 174 3.06 6.59 -11.84
N THR A 175 2.72 7.45 -10.88
CA THR A 175 2.60 8.90 -11.11
C THR A 175 3.94 9.61 -11.14
N LEU A 176 5.00 8.97 -10.63
CA LEU A 176 6.35 9.50 -10.62
C LEU A 176 7.13 8.94 -11.81
N ALA A 177 7.77 9.84 -12.58
CA ALA A 177 8.70 9.41 -13.61
C ALA A 177 9.92 8.74 -12.98
N PRO A 178 10.47 7.66 -13.58
CA PRO A 178 11.74 7.10 -13.16
C PRO A 178 12.80 8.21 -13.19
N GLN A 179 13.58 8.36 -12.11
CA GLN A 179 14.68 9.31 -12.12
C GLN A 179 15.69 8.87 -13.19
N PRO A 180 16.12 9.75 -14.11
CA PRO A 180 17.17 9.41 -15.05
C PRO A 180 18.45 9.10 -14.26
N ASP A 181 19.11 8.01 -14.64
CA ASP A 181 20.40 7.63 -14.08
C ASP A 181 21.37 8.81 -14.16
N THR A 182 21.78 9.34 -13.03
CA THR A 182 22.83 10.36 -12.92
C THR A 182 24.23 9.79 -13.09
N THR A 183 24.38 8.63 -13.70
CA THR A 183 25.67 7.97 -13.96
C THR A 183 26.06 8.02 -15.43
N SER A 184 26.04 9.19 -16.05
CA SER A 184 26.77 9.36 -17.32
C SER A 184 27.16 10.82 -17.56
N VAL A 185 28.05 11.31 -16.70
CA VAL A 185 28.96 12.41 -17.10
C VAL A 185 30.34 12.01 -16.66
N THR A 186 30.93 11.10 -17.37
CA THR A 186 32.42 11.08 -17.46
C THR A 186 32.76 11.86 -18.70
N ALA A 187 33.23 13.06 -18.44
CA ALA A 187 33.77 13.93 -19.44
C ALA A 187 34.90 13.23 -20.25
N SER A 188 34.76 13.29 -21.56
CA SER A 188 35.87 13.19 -22.48
C SER A 188 36.65 14.49 -22.39
N ASN A 189 37.91 14.39 -22.03
CA ASN A 189 39.00 15.21 -22.52
C ASN A 189 40.32 14.46 -22.32
#